data_830174b3fefbe6b4e4fdf1b204726d5c
#
_entry.id   830174b3fefbe6b4e4fdf1b204726d5c
#
_cell.length_a   1.000
_cell.length_b   1.000
_cell.length_c   1.000
_cell.angle_alpha   90.00
_cell.angle_beta   90.00
_cell.angle_gamma   90.00
#
_symmetry.space_group_name_H-M   'P 1'
#
loop_
_entity.id
_entity.type
_entity.pdbx_description
1 polymer ?
#
loop_
_entity_poly.entity_id
_entity_poly.type
_entity_poly.pdbx_seq_one_letter_code
_entity_poly.pdbx_strand_id
1 'polypeptide(L)'
;MKRLMMVLGAVGCAIALACFSDRSSGPGAGAAECRVPVTVIDSMHYIVALRNFAFHPDSIAVPVGATVTWVNCEDAGVEAHTTTSDTTGIWDSPLLIPGARFSRRFSTGGVYPYHCIPHRDLGMVGKLVVQ
;
A
#
# COMPACT_ATOMS: atom_id res chain seq x y z
N MET A 1 -14.36 -13.31 79.82
CA MET A 1 -13.52 -13.97 78.77
C MET A 1 -14.14 -13.65 77.41
N LYS A 2 -13.65 -12.63 76.76
CA LYS A 2 -14.16 -12.19 75.45
C LYS A 2 -13.21 -12.70 74.36
N ARG A 3 -13.73 -13.58 73.47
CA ARG A 3 -12.99 -14.07 72.34
C ARG A 3 -13.07 -13.05 71.19
N LEU A 4 -11.93 -12.53 70.82
CA LEU A 4 -11.77 -11.62 69.69
C LEU A 4 -11.68 -12.48 68.41
N MET A 5 -12.67 -12.35 67.54
CA MET A 5 -12.67 -12.97 66.22
C MET A 5 -11.97 -12.03 65.26
N MET A 6 -10.80 -12.47 64.79
CA MET A 6 -10.07 -11.82 63.68
C MET A 6 -10.71 -12.24 62.36
N VAL A 7 -11.30 -11.28 61.65
CA VAL A 7 -11.76 -11.48 60.26
C VAL A 7 -10.59 -11.12 59.33
N LEU A 8 -10.03 -12.11 58.68
CA LEU A 8 -9.08 -11.86 57.59
C LEU A 8 -9.87 -11.43 56.33
N GLY A 9 -9.72 -10.19 55.95
CA GLY A 9 -10.19 -9.69 54.69
C GLY A 9 -9.23 -10.14 53.57
N ALA A 10 -9.71 -11.01 52.71
CA ALA A 10 -8.99 -11.34 51.48
C ALA A 10 -9.14 -10.18 50.48
N VAL A 11 -8.06 -9.45 50.25
CA VAL A 11 -7.97 -8.45 49.18
C VAL A 11 -7.78 -9.22 47.88
N GLY A 12 -8.87 -9.37 47.14
CA GLY A 12 -8.86 -9.90 45.78
C GLY A 12 -8.24 -8.86 44.82
N CYS A 13 -7.03 -9.09 44.39
CA CYS A 13 -6.40 -8.33 43.33
C CYS A 13 -7.05 -8.72 41.99
N ALA A 14 -8.03 -7.95 41.54
CA ALA A 14 -8.59 -8.07 40.22
C ALA A 14 -7.55 -7.56 39.21
N ILE A 15 -6.81 -8.49 38.57
CA ILE A 15 -5.97 -8.17 37.43
C ILE A 15 -6.92 -7.93 36.24
N ALA A 16 -7.21 -6.66 35.97
CA ALA A 16 -7.83 -6.28 34.72
C ALA A 16 -6.84 -6.56 33.60
N LEU A 17 -7.05 -7.66 32.83
CA LEU A 17 -6.45 -7.81 31.52
C LEU A 17 -7.03 -6.70 30.64
N ALA A 18 -6.32 -5.58 30.57
CA ALA A 18 -6.51 -4.63 29.51
C ALA A 18 -6.12 -5.34 28.21
N CYS A 19 -7.12 -5.78 27.45
CA CYS A 19 -6.92 -6.04 26.04
C CYS A 19 -6.46 -4.74 25.41
N PHE A 20 -5.16 -4.60 25.26
CA PHE A 20 -4.57 -3.62 24.38
C PHE A 20 -4.98 -4.03 22.95
N SER A 21 -6.14 -3.56 22.53
CA SER A 21 -6.42 -3.48 21.12
C SER A 21 -5.44 -2.44 20.59
N ASP A 22 -4.29 -2.92 20.10
CA ASP A 22 -3.43 -2.15 19.22
C ASP A 22 -4.25 -1.82 17.97
N ARG A 23 -5.10 -0.81 18.12
CA ARG A 23 -5.52 0.00 17.02
C ARG A 23 -4.32 0.86 16.67
N SER A 24 -3.36 0.21 16.03
CA SER A 24 -2.33 0.88 15.27
C SER A 24 -3.04 1.65 14.17
N SER A 25 -3.61 2.80 14.52
CA SER A 25 -3.81 3.90 13.59
C SER A 25 -2.43 4.51 13.35
N GLY A 26 -1.49 3.63 12.94
CA GLY A 26 -0.27 4.09 12.32
C GLY A 26 -0.65 4.79 11.00
N PRO A 27 0.13 5.77 10.55
CA PRO A 27 -0.01 6.29 9.20
C PRO A 27 -0.09 5.09 8.27
N GLY A 28 -1.18 4.98 7.50
CA GLY A 28 -1.61 3.75 6.87
C GLY A 28 -0.47 3.00 6.18
N ALA A 29 -0.63 1.69 5.98
CA ALA A 29 0.33 0.78 5.33
C ALA A 29 1.03 1.35 4.07
N GLY A 30 0.55 2.47 3.54
CA GLY A 30 1.15 3.26 2.47
C GLY A 30 2.52 3.87 2.78
N ALA A 31 2.89 4.16 4.04
CA ALA A 31 4.16 4.85 4.33
C ALA A 31 5.40 3.97 4.03
N ALA A 32 5.29 2.64 4.17
CA ALA A 32 6.38 1.72 3.81
C ALA A 32 6.47 1.50 2.30
N GLU A 33 5.32 1.46 1.62
CA GLU A 33 5.20 1.25 0.18
C GLU A 33 5.59 2.51 -0.62
N CYS A 34 5.55 3.68 0.00
CA CYS A 34 5.93 4.96 -0.61
C CYS A 34 7.41 5.29 -0.51
N ARG A 35 8.25 4.38 -0.05
CA ARG A 35 9.71 4.56 -0.07
C ARG A 35 10.23 4.32 -1.48
N VAL A 36 10.80 5.37 -2.06
CA VAL A 36 11.54 5.28 -3.33
C VAL A 36 12.99 4.91 -3.01
N PRO A 37 13.61 3.96 -3.71
CA PRO A 37 13.19 3.21 -4.87
C PRO A 37 12.35 1.98 -4.54
N VAL A 38 11.78 1.35 -5.58
CA VAL A 38 10.89 0.19 -5.56
C VAL A 38 11.11 -0.73 -4.38
N THR A 39 10.07 -0.92 -3.60
CA THR A 39 10.05 -1.96 -2.61
C THR A 39 9.59 -3.26 -3.25
N VAL A 40 10.51 -4.19 -3.43
CA VAL A 40 10.16 -5.59 -3.67
C VAL A 40 9.68 -6.14 -2.33
N ILE A 41 8.38 -6.36 -2.19
CA ILE A 41 7.81 -6.89 -0.94
C ILE A 41 8.20 -8.37 -0.81
N ASP A 42 8.17 -9.08 -1.93
CA ASP A 42 8.69 -10.44 -2.09
C ASP A 42 9.05 -10.66 -3.56
N SER A 43 9.55 -11.85 -3.91
CA SER A 43 10.01 -12.16 -5.27
C SER A 43 8.94 -12.03 -6.36
N MET A 44 7.65 -11.89 -6.00
CA MET A 44 6.51 -11.84 -6.91
C MET A 44 5.63 -10.60 -6.73
N HIS A 45 5.95 -9.70 -5.77
CA HIS A 45 5.19 -8.47 -5.50
C HIS A 45 6.08 -7.24 -5.62
N TYR A 46 5.68 -6.33 -6.50
CA TYR A 46 6.41 -5.12 -6.85
C TYR A 46 5.53 -3.90 -6.63
N ILE A 47 6.12 -2.83 -6.10
CA ILE A 47 5.43 -1.56 -5.87
C ILE A 47 5.95 -0.51 -6.82
N VAL A 48 5.03 0.25 -7.41
CA VAL A 48 5.29 1.50 -8.15
C VAL A 48 4.59 2.62 -7.41
N ALA A 49 5.34 3.57 -6.90
CA ALA A 49 4.79 4.75 -6.24
C ALA A 49 4.39 5.81 -7.29
N LEU A 50 3.24 6.46 -7.09
CA LEU A 50 2.79 7.61 -7.86
C LEU A 50 3.04 8.84 -7.02
N ARG A 51 3.92 9.73 -7.46
CA ARG A 51 4.28 10.94 -6.73
C ARG A 51 4.88 12.00 -7.66
N ASN A 52 4.57 13.26 -7.42
CA ASN A 52 5.10 14.39 -8.17
C ASN A 52 4.87 14.24 -9.68
N PHE A 53 3.68 13.82 -10.08
CA PHE A 53 3.29 13.59 -11.49
C PHE A 53 4.20 12.58 -12.22
N ALA A 54 4.71 11.59 -11.51
CA ALA A 54 5.56 10.54 -12.06
C ALA A 54 5.29 9.17 -11.42
N PHE A 55 5.62 8.11 -12.16
CA PHE A 55 5.72 6.74 -11.63
C PHE A 55 7.14 6.50 -11.14
N HIS A 56 7.27 5.90 -9.96
CA HIS A 56 8.56 5.59 -9.35
C HIS A 56 8.65 4.09 -9.01
N PRO A 57 9.43 3.34 -9.81
CA PRO A 57 10.15 3.77 -11.00
C PRO A 57 9.20 3.98 -12.19
N ASP A 58 9.64 4.75 -13.18
CA ASP A 58 8.97 4.90 -14.47
C ASP A 58 9.12 3.68 -15.37
N SER A 59 10.14 2.87 -15.14
CA SER A 59 10.38 1.60 -15.84
C SER A 59 10.74 0.49 -14.87
N ILE A 60 10.03 -0.64 -14.95
CA ILE A 60 10.25 -1.80 -14.09
C ILE A 60 10.20 -3.09 -14.89
N ALA A 61 11.08 -4.05 -14.58
CA ALA A 61 11.04 -5.41 -15.09
C ALA A 61 10.63 -6.37 -13.98
N VAL A 62 9.68 -7.26 -14.27
CA VAL A 62 9.17 -8.26 -13.34
C VAL A 62 9.04 -9.62 -13.98
N PRO A 63 9.09 -10.74 -13.22
CA PRO A 63 8.88 -12.07 -13.78
C PRO A 63 7.41 -12.28 -14.16
N VAL A 64 7.19 -13.21 -15.12
CA VAL A 64 5.83 -13.69 -15.44
C VAL A 64 5.17 -14.23 -14.18
N GLY A 65 3.94 -13.86 -13.95
CA GLY A 65 3.16 -14.22 -12.75
C GLY A 65 3.27 -13.23 -11.61
N ALA A 66 4.13 -12.22 -11.70
CA ALA A 66 4.26 -11.18 -10.69
C ALA A 66 3.00 -10.31 -10.59
N THR A 67 2.79 -9.77 -9.39
CA THR A 67 1.80 -8.73 -9.12
C THR A 67 2.50 -7.39 -8.98
N VAL A 68 2.05 -6.40 -9.72
CA VAL A 68 2.46 -5.01 -9.58
C VAL A 68 1.36 -4.23 -8.90
N THR A 69 1.72 -3.47 -7.89
CA THR A 69 0.81 -2.58 -7.16
C THR A 69 1.27 -1.13 -7.33
N TRP A 70 0.40 -0.31 -7.87
CA TRP A 70 0.58 1.13 -7.93
C TRP A 70 -0.05 1.76 -6.69
N VAL A 71 0.67 2.63 -6.02
CA VAL A 71 0.24 3.31 -4.79
C VAL A 71 0.37 4.81 -4.97
N ASN A 72 -0.72 5.55 -4.77
CA ASN A 72 -0.63 7.00 -4.75
C ASN A 72 0.04 7.47 -3.45
N CYS A 73 1.24 7.97 -3.57
CA CYS A 73 2.12 8.42 -2.50
C CYS A 73 2.19 9.96 -2.38
N GLU A 74 1.23 10.67 -2.97
CA GLU A 74 1.06 12.09 -2.71
C GLU A 74 0.60 12.34 -1.29
N ASP A 75 0.84 13.54 -0.78
CA ASP A 75 0.32 13.97 0.50
C ASP A 75 -1.21 14.12 0.45
N ALA A 76 -1.86 14.01 1.60
CA ALA A 76 -3.31 14.10 1.69
C ALA A 76 -3.83 15.43 1.12
N GLY A 77 -4.82 15.34 0.22
CA GLY A 77 -5.42 16.51 -0.42
C GLY A 77 -4.66 17.02 -1.66
N VAL A 78 -3.58 16.34 -2.05
CA VAL A 78 -2.85 16.60 -3.30
C VAL A 78 -3.51 15.81 -4.44
N GLU A 79 -2.80 15.56 -5.54
CA GLU A 79 -3.36 15.02 -6.77
C GLU A 79 -3.76 13.54 -6.71
N ALA A 80 -4.83 13.23 -7.42
CA ALA A 80 -5.22 11.85 -7.70
C ALA A 80 -4.67 11.41 -9.07
N HIS A 81 -4.31 10.14 -9.19
CA HIS A 81 -3.67 9.58 -10.37
C HIS A 81 -4.40 8.34 -10.87
N THR A 82 -4.16 7.96 -12.12
CA THR A 82 -4.51 6.64 -12.65
C THR A 82 -3.26 5.89 -13.08
N THR A 83 -3.40 4.59 -13.27
CA THR A 83 -2.47 3.76 -14.03
C THR A 83 -3.27 3.06 -15.11
N THR A 84 -2.98 3.37 -16.36
CA THR A 84 -3.79 2.95 -17.51
C THR A 84 -2.88 2.47 -18.61
N SER A 85 -3.07 1.24 -19.10
CA SER A 85 -2.31 0.69 -20.22
C SER A 85 -2.52 1.51 -21.49
N ASP A 86 -1.47 1.76 -22.24
CA ASP A 86 -1.58 2.35 -23.58
C ASP A 86 -2.27 1.40 -24.57
N THR A 87 -2.27 0.10 -24.29
CA THR A 87 -3.03 -0.88 -25.05
C THR A 87 -4.42 -1.05 -24.42
N THR A 88 -5.46 -0.68 -25.16
CA THR A 88 -6.85 -0.77 -24.73
C THR A 88 -7.20 -2.18 -24.21
N GLY A 89 -7.89 -2.24 -23.08
CA GLY A 89 -8.42 -3.48 -22.51
C GLY A 89 -7.42 -4.30 -21.69
N ILE A 90 -6.14 -3.87 -21.58
CA ILE A 90 -5.17 -4.57 -20.73
C ILE A 90 -5.44 -4.22 -19.26
N TRP A 91 -5.40 -2.94 -18.87
CA TRP A 91 -5.91 -2.45 -17.59
C TRP A 91 -6.22 -0.96 -17.63
N ASP A 92 -7.09 -0.58 -16.73
CA ASP A 92 -7.46 0.80 -16.46
C ASP A 92 -7.85 0.89 -14.98
N SER A 93 -7.08 1.63 -14.17
CA SER A 93 -7.40 1.77 -12.77
C SER A 93 -8.49 2.83 -12.56
N PRO A 94 -9.24 2.74 -11.45
CA PRO A 94 -10.00 3.91 -10.99
C PRO A 94 -9.05 5.07 -10.66
N LEU A 95 -9.63 6.25 -10.43
CA LEU A 95 -8.87 7.39 -9.93
C LEU A 95 -8.39 7.08 -8.50
N LEU A 96 -7.08 7.04 -8.32
CA LEU A 96 -6.42 6.72 -7.05
C LEU A 96 -6.16 8.04 -6.32
N ILE A 97 -6.93 8.29 -5.27
CA ILE A 97 -6.66 9.40 -4.33
C ILE A 97 -5.41 9.09 -3.49
N PRO A 98 -4.77 10.08 -2.82
CA PRO A 98 -3.62 9.83 -1.94
C PRO A 98 -3.86 8.67 -0.96
N GLY A 99 -2.91 7.72 -0.92
CA GLY A 99 -2.99 6.48 -0.14
C GLY A 99 -3.75 5.33 -0.81
N ALA A 100 -4.49 5.58 -1.89
CA ALA A 100 -5.18 4.53 -2.64
C ALA A 100 -4.21 3.72 -3.48
N ARG A 101 -4.60 2.49 -3.80
CA ARG A 101 -3.79 1.54 -4.56
C ARG A 101 -4.60 0.77 -5.60
N PHE A 102 -3.90 0.31 -6.63
CA PHE A 102 -4.40 -0.59 -7.64
C PHE A 102 -3.38 -1.70 -7.87
N SER A 103 -3.81 -2.95 -7.91
CA SER A 103 -2.93 -4.10 -8.11
C SER A 103 -3.36 -4.92 -9.30
N ARG A 104 -2.38 -5.43 -10.05
CA ARG A 104 -2.62 -6.34 -11.17
C ARG A 104 -1.55 -7.41 -11.25
N ARG A 105 -1.96 -8.66 -11.49
CA ARG A 105 -1.08 -9.76 -11.81
C ARG A 105 -0.85 -9.84 -13.32
N PHE A 106 0.42 -10.09 -13.72
CA PHE A 106 0.83 -10.20 -15.12
C PHE A 106 1.27 -11.63 -15.44
N SER A 107 0.41 -12.39 -16.10
CA SER A 107 0.65 -13.80 -16.45
C SER A 107 1.23 -14.00 -17.86
N THR A 108 1.36 -12.94 -18.63
CA THR A 108 1.85 -12.98 -20.01
C THR A 108 3.06 -12.07 -20.14
N GLY A 109 4.15 -12.61 -20.71
CA GLY A 109 5.35 -11.83 -21.01
C GLY A 109 5.09 -10.76 -22.08
N GLY A 110 5.78 -9.62 -21.95
CA GLY A 110 5.63 -8.53 -22.92
C GLY A 110 6.07 -7.19 -22.36
N VAL A 111 5.99 -6.17 -23.20
CA VAL A 111 6.24 -4.78 -22.84
C VAL A 111 4.91 -4.04 -22.80
N TYR A 112 4.63 -3.44 -21.66
CA TYR A 112 3.38 -2.76 -21.37
C TYR A 112 3.64 -1.29 -21.04
N PRO A 113 3.59 -0.38 -22.03
CA PRO A 113 3.60 1.04 -21.76
C PRO A 113 2.26 1.46 -21.13
N TYR A 114 2.33 2.44 -20.22
CA TYR A 114 1.15 2.94 -19.53
C TYR A 114 1.31 4.41 -19.15
N HIS A 115 0.23 5.04 -18.74
CA HIS A 115 0.19 6.45 -18.39
C HIS A 115 -0.82 6.75 -17.28
N CYS A 116 -0.75 7.96 -16.76
CA CYS A 116 -1.79 8.55 -15.94
C CYS A 116 -2.72 9.37 -16.85
N ILE A 117 -4.03 9.07 -16.87
CA ILE A 117 -4.98 9.75 -17.76
C ILE A 117 -4.95 11.28 -17.56
N PRO A 118 -5.16 11.83 -16.34
CA PRO A 118 -5.20 13.28 -16.18
C PRO A 118 -3.85 13.98 -16.37
N HIS A 119 -2.72 13.26 -16.34
CA HIS A 119 -1.39 13.87 -16.34
C HIS A 119 -0.47 13.36 -17.47
N ARG A 120 -1.05 12.72 -18.49
CA ARG A 120 -0.30 12.23 -19.66
C ARG A 120 0.46 13.37 -20.36
N ASP A 121 -0.19 14.51 -20.51
CA ASP A 121 0.40 15.68 -21.18
C ASP A 121 1.51 16.33 -20.35
N LEU A 122 1.59 16.02 -19.07
CA LEU A 122 2.69 16.41 -18.18
C LEU A 122 3.86 15.40 -18.20
N GLY A 123 3.76 14.33 -19.02
CA GLY A 123 4.78 13.31 -19.13
C GLY A 123 4.68 12.20 -18.09
N MET A 124 3.56 12.07 -17.38
CA MET A 124 3.35 10.99 -16.43
C MET A 124 3.07 9.67 -17.17
N VAL A 125 4.14 9.03 -17.62
CA VAL A 125 4.15 7.78 -18.36
C VAL A 125 5.08 6.76 -17.70
N GLY A 126 4.80 5.46 -17.92
CA GLY A 126 5.61 4.39 -17.38
C GLY A 126 5.70 3.21 -18.34
N LYS A 127 6.60 2.28 -18.03
CA LYS A 127 6.82 1.07 -18.81
C LYS A 127 7.03 -0.12 -17.88
N LEU A 128 6.24 -1.17 -18.08
CA LEU A 128 6.40 -2.44 -17.41
C LEU A 128 6.90 -3.48 -18.41
N VAL A 129 7.96 -4.20 -18.07
CA VAL A 129 8.50 -5.34 -18.83
C VAL A 129 8.23 -6.61 -18.03
N VAL A 130 7.51 -7.56 -18.60
CA VAL A 130 7.20 -8.87 -17.99
C VAL A 130 8.00 -9.93 -18.75
N GLN A 131 8.90 -10.66 -18.04
CA GLN A 131 9.84 -11.61 -18.67
C GLN A 131 10.16 -12.82 -17.79
#